data_2332368c5f5eeeba38baab91c82be74d
#
_entry.id   2332368c5f5eeeba38baab91c82be74d
#
_cell.length_a   1.000
_cell.length_b   1.000
_cell.length_c   1.000
_cell.angle_alpha   90.00
_cell.angle_beta   90.00
_cell.angle_gamma   90.00
#
_symmetry.space_group_name_H-M   'P 1'
#
loop_
_entity.id
_entity.type
_entity.pdbx_description
1 polymer ?
#
loop_
_entity_poly.entity_id
_entity_poly.type
_entity_poly.pdbx_seq_one_letter_code
_entity_poly.pdbx_strand_id
1 'polypeptide(L)'
;IFEKPQHIQGRITGPILKAIGGPGAKLSDGRPVALVHFDAHRDSYTHMPHWLGAKRSAAHWAAYTVEEGSVDGHRSTQIGIRGHGMKTVHGGVDDVLGYRIVPASEFHALGVESTVALLRERIGDAPVYITFDFDALDSSIAPGAANLECGSTGMTMDEATGVLRGLCGLNVIGGDVVCLIPTKDNPNNMTAMAAAALMIDMVALIADRIGNR
;
A
#
# COMPACT_ATOMS: atom_id res chain seq x y z
N ILE A 1 -4.95 -24.60 -15.44
CA ILE A 1 -3.94 -23.55 -15.19
C ILE A 1 -4.56 -22.65 -14.16
N PHE A 2 -4.21 -22.85 -12.90
CA PHE A 2 -4.72 -22.04 -11.80
C PHE A 2 -3.96 -20.71 -11.81
N GLU A 3 -4.58 -19.62 -12.25
CA GLU A 3 -4.12 -18.28 -11.89
C GLU A 3 -4.19 -18.20 -10.38
N LYS A 4 -3.03 -18.13 -9.73
CA LYS A 4 -2.99 -17.92 -8.29
C LYS A 4 -3.63 -16.57 -7.96
N PRO A 5 -4.44 -16.47 -6.90
CA PRO A 5 -5.12 -15.22 -6.50
C PRO A 5 -4.17 -14.07 -6.14
N GLN A 6 -2.89 -14.31 -6.11
CA GLN A 6 -1.79 -13.41 -5.68
C GLN A 6 -1.64 -12.11 -6.49
N HIS A 7 -2.53 -11.83 -7.45
CA HIS A 7 -2.30 -10.74 -8.42
C HIS A 7 -3.43 -9.71 -8.46
N ILE A 8 -4.24 -9.62 -7.41
CA ILE A 8 -5.41 -8.75 -7.39
C ILE A 8 -5.01 -7.27 -7.31
N GLN A 9 -4.03 -6.93 -6.48
CA GLN A 9 -3.63 -5.53 -6.26
C GLN A 9 -3.22 -4.84 -7.56
N GLY A 10 -2.36 -5.42 -8.36
CA GLY A 10 -1.95 -4.84 -9.64
C GLY A 10 -3.09 -4.72 -10.66
N ARG A 11 -4.17 -5.49 -10.51
CA ARG A 11 -5.37 -5.44 -11.38
C ARG A 11 -6.41 -4.43 -10.92
N ILE A 12 -6.38 -4.02 -9.66
CA ILE A 12 -7.32 -3.06 -9.04
C ILE A 12 -6.63 -1.71 -8.86
N THR A 13 -5.63 -1.65 -8.02
CA THR A 13 -4.95 -0.42 -7.61
C THR A 13 -4.30 0.31 -8.80
N GLY A 14 -3.58 -0.41 -9.66
CA GLY A 14 -2.91 0.20 -10.82
C GLY A 14 -3.88 0.92 -11.77
N PRO A 15 -4.96 0.30 -12.27
CA PRO A 15 -5.98 0.97 -13.09
C PRO A 15 -6.67 2.13 -12.39
N ILE A 16 -6.95 2.03 -11.08
CA ILE A 16 -7.54 3.14 -10.31
C ILE A 16 -6.57 4.33 -10.30
N LEU A 17 -5.31 4.11 -9.93
CA LEU A 17 -4.29 5.15 -9.90
C LEU A 17 -4.13 5.83 -11.26
N LYS A 18 -4.17 5.07 -12.34
CA LYS A 18 -4.14 5.61 -13.71
C LYS A 18 -5.34 6.50 -14.04
N ALA A 19 -6.50 6.21 -13.46
CA ALA A 19 -7.72 6.99 -13.68
C ALA A 19 -7.77 8.27 -12.84
N ILE A 20 -7.17 8.26 -11.64
CA ILE A 20 -7.30 9.36 -10.67
C ILE A 20 -6.04 10.19 -10.49
N GLY A 21 -4.88 9.74 -10.94
CA GLY A 21 -3.58 10.40 -10.79
C GLY A 21 -2.99 10.84 -12.11
N GLY A 22 -2.29 11.97 -12.10
CA GLY A 22 -1.56 12.49 -13.25
C GLY A 22 -2.38 13.35 -14.20
N PRO A 23 -1.79 13.73 -15.36
CA PRO A 23 -2.38 14.67 -16.29
C PRO A 23 -3.80 14.27 -16.76
N GLY A 24 -4.74 15.17 -16.63
CA GLY A 24 -6.15 14.98 -17.03
C GLY A 24 -7.03 14.33 -15.96
N ALA A 25 -6.49 13.85 -14.86
CA ALA A 25 -7.25 13.28 -13.76
C ALA A 25 -7.90 14.40 -12.92
N LYS A 26 -9.23 14.42 -12.88
CA LYS A 26 -9.98 15.48 -12.19
C LYS A 26 -9.85 15.42 -10.66
N LEU A 27 -9.78 14.20 -10.11
CA LEU A 27 -9.80 14.00 -8.65
C LEU A 27 -8.51 14.48 -7.98
N SER A 28 -7.39 14.41 -8.70
CA SER A 28 -6.07 14.87 -8.25
C SER A 28 -5.68 16.26 -8.77
N ASP A 29 -6.61 16.97 -9.46
CA ASP A 29 -6.33 18.23 -10.12
C ASP A 29 -5.15 18.14 -11.12
N GLY A 30 -5.07 17.03 -11.85
CA GLY A 30 -4.02 16.75 -12.83
C GLY A 30 -2.66 16.41 -12.25
N ARG A 31 -2.54 16.26 -10.93
CA ARG A 31 -1.26 15.96 -10.24
C ARG A 31 -1.08 14.45 -10.07
N PRO A 32 0.17 13.93 -10.14
CA PRO A 32 0.45 12.59 -9.65
C PRO A 32 0.09 12.48 -8.17
N VAL A 33 -0.36 11.29 -7.76
CA VAL A 33 -0.72 11.05 -6.35
C VAL A 33 0.49 10.59 -5.54
N ALA A 34 0.54 10.96 -4.26
CA ALA A 34 1.38 10.32 -3.28
C ALA A 34 0.74 8.99 -2.88
N LEU A 35 1.46 7.89 -3.00
CA LEU A 35 0.99 6.55 -2.64
C LEU A 35 1.47 6.19 -1.23
N VAL A 36 0.53 5.89 -0.34
CA VAL A 36 0.81 5.22 0.93
C VAL A 36 0.48 3.74 0.74
N HIS A 37 1.52 2.91 0.62
CA HIS A 37 1.42 1.51 0.26
C HIS A 37 1.81 0.63 1.46
N PHE A 38 0.81 0.01 2.08
CA PHE A 38 1.01 -0.99 3.12
C PHE A 38 1.07 -2.36 2.46
N ASP A 39 2.17 -3.07 2.64
CA ASP A 39 2.40 -4.35 1.99
C ASP A 39 3.62 -5.06 2.61
N ALA A 40 3.65 -6.37 2.61
CA ALA A 40 4.87 -7.12 2.88
C ALA A 40 5.83 -7.11 1.69
N HIS A 41 5.35 -6.75 0.49
CA HIS A 41 6.08 -6.75 -0.77
C HIS A 41 6.21 -5.34 -1.35
N ARG A 42 7.23 -5.13 -2.16
CA ARG A 42 7.44 -3.82 -2.81
C ARG A 42 6.53 -3.58 -4.00
N ASP A 43 6.26 -4.62 -4.78
CA ASP A 43 5.51 -4.56 -6.04
C ASP A 43 5.98 -3.45 -7.02
N SER A 44 7.20 -2.97 -6.80
CA SER A 44 7.87 -1.91 -7.58
C SER A 44 9.12 -2.41 -8.31
N TYR A 45 9.11 -3.69 -8.70
CA TYR A 45 10.24 -4.28 -9.41
C TYR A 45 10.29 -3.81 -10.86
N THR A 46 11.47 -3.36 -11.30
CA THR A 46 11.69 -2.90 -12.68
C THR A 46 12.41 -3.94 -13.55
N HIS A 47 13.12 -4.89 -12.93
CA HIS A 47 14.04 -5.80 -13.63
C HIS A 47 13.78 -7.28 -13.39
N MET A 48 12.76 -7.66 -12.62
CA MET A 48 12.44 -9.07 -12.45
C MET A 48 11.82 -9.65 -13.72
N PRO A 49 12.38 -10.75 -14.25
CA PRO A 49 11.73 -11.45 -15.34
C PRO A 49 10.39 -11.96 -14.83
N HIS A 50 9.35 -11.68 -15.58
CA HIS A 50 8.01 -12.07 -15.21
C HIS A 50 7.75 -13.55 -15.52
N TRP A 51 6.87 -14.14 -14.73
CA TRP A 51 6.31 -15.46 -15.02
C TRP A 51 5.75 -15.48 -16.44
N LEU A 52 6.22 -16.45 -17.24
CA LEU A 52 5.86 -16.58 -18.66
C LEU A 52 6.18 -15.36 -19.55
N GLY A 53 7.14 -14.53 -19.16
CA GLY A 53 7.59 -13.41 -19.98
C GLY A 53 6.66 -12.20 -20.03
N ALA A 54 5.62 -12.13 -19.19
CA ALA A 54 4.75 -10.96 -19.16
C ALA A 54 5.54 -9.71 -18.67
N LYS A 55 5.40 -8.60 -19.39
CA LYS A 55 6.09 -7.36 -19.09
C LYS A 55 5.49 -6.59 -17.90
N ARG A 56 4.25 -6.90 -17.51
CA ARG A 56 3.50 -6.29 -16.40
C ARG A 56 2.84 -7.34 -15.55
N SER A 57 3.02 -7.26 -14.26
CA SER A 57 2.40 -8.13 -13.26
C SER A 57 2.10 -7.40 -11.98
N ALA A 58 1.55 -8.13 -11.02
CA ALA A 58 1.38 -7.65 -9.68
C ALA A 58 2.71 -7.13 -9.09
N ALA A 59 3.81 -7.82 -9.31
CA ALA A 59 5.13 -7.40 -8.80
C ALA A 59 5.69 -6.11 -9.43
N HIS A 60 5.02 -5.53 -10.43
CA HIS A 60 5.51 -4.37 -11.17
C HIS A 60 4.54 -3.18 -11.17
N TRP A 61 3.34 -3.34 -10.59
CA TRP A 61 2.30 -2.32 -10.73
C TRP A 61 2.72 -0.97 -10.14
N ALA A 62 3.39 -0.98 -8.99
CA ALA A 62 3.85 0.23 -8.37
C ALA A 62 4.99 0.91 -9.16
N ALA A 63 5.79 0.16 -9.93
CA ALA A 63 6.80 0.73 -10.79
C ALA A 63 6.15 1.45 -11.99
N TYR A 64 5.30 0.75 -12.75
CA TYR A 64 4.75 1.37 -13.96
C TYR A 64 3.76 2.51 -13.67
N THR A 65 3.14 2.59 -12.49
CA THR A 65 2.32 3.75 -12.13
C THR A 65 3.15 5.02 -11.93
N VAL A 66 4.41 4.90 -11.49
CA VAL A 66 5.37 6.01 -11.46
C VAL A 66 5.84 6.34 -12.88
N GLU A 67 6.25 5.33 -13.66
CA GLU A 67 6.70 5.51 -15.03
C GLU A 67 5.65 6.16 -15.94
N GLU A 68 4.38 5.86 -15.72
CA GLU A 68 3.24 6.45 -16.44
C GLU A 68 2.80 7.83 -15.89
N GLY A 69 3.42 8.33 -14.83
CA GLY A 69 3.14 9.64 -14.24
C GLY A 69 1.85 9.73 -13.41
N SER A 70 1.26 8.61 -13.02
CA SER A 70 0.07 8.57 -12.15
C SER A 70 0.43 8.71 -10.68
N VAL A 71 1.64 8.26 -10.29
CA VAL A 71 2.15 8.28 -8.93
C VAL A 71 3.45 9.08 -8.89
N ASP A 72 3.61 9.91 -7.87
CA ASP A 72 4.88 10.57 -7.53
C ASP A 72 5.65 9.68 -6.53
N GLY A 73 6.65 8.95 -7.00
CA GLY A 73 7.46 8.09 -6.15
C GLY A 73 8.18 8.85 -5.03
N HIS A 74 8.63 10.07 -5.30
CA HIS A 74 9.34 10.89 -4.31
C HIS A 74 8.44 11.34 -3.15
N ARG A 75 7.14 11.35 -3.34
CA ARG A 75 6.14 11.65 -2.31
C ARG A 75 5.48 10.39 -1.75
N SER A 76 5.86 9.22 -2.23
CA SER A 76 5.26 7.93 -1.89
C SER A 76 6.11 7.10 -0.94
N THR A 77 5.44 6.25 -0.15
CA THR A 77 6.10 5.39 0.84
C THR A 77 5.51 4.00 0.81
N GLN A 78 6.37 2.99 0.87
CA GLN A 78 6.02 1.57 1.04
C GLN A 78 6.36 1.13 2.45
N ILE A 79 5.39 0.57 3.20
CA ILE A 79 5.49 0.31 4.64
C ILE A 79 5.17 -1.15 4.93
N GLY A 80 5.99 -1.78 5.76
CA GLY A 80 5.76 -3.16 6.21
C GLY A 80 6.52 -4.20 5.42
N ILE A 81 7.41 -3.77 4.52
CA ILE A 81 8.14 -4.65 3.60
C ILE A 81 8.96 -5.68 4.37
N ARG A 82 8.67 -6.99 4.14
CA ARG A 82 9.34 -8.10 4.81
C ARG A 82 9.33 -9.42 4.04
N GLY A 83 8.73 -9.45 2.86
CA GLY A 83 8.57 -10.65 2.04
C GLY A 83 9.90 -11.36 1.74
N HIS A 84 9.86 -12.70 1.76
CA HIS A 84 11.01 -13.54 1.49
C HIS A 84 11.34 -13.60 -0.01
N GLY A 85 12.63 -13.65 -0.33
CA GLY A 85 13.11 -13.86 -1.71
C GLY A 85 13.93 -12.72 -2.30
N MET A 86 14.02 -11.59 -1.62
CA MET A 86 14.90 -10.49 -2.04
C MET A 86 16.09 -10.39 -1.11
N LYS A 87 17.28 -10.42 -1.68
CA LYS A 87 18.52 -10.13 -0.94
C LYS A 87 18.37 -8.75 -0.32
N THR A 88 18.21 -8.72 0.99
CA THR A 88 18.23 -7.52 1.84
C THR A 88 17.24 -6.43 1.44
N VAL A 89 16.10 -6.42 2.12
CA VAL A 89 15.27 -5.22 2.17
C VAL A 89 15.96 -4.23 3.10
N HIS A 90 16.76 -3.35 2.52
CA HIS A 90 17.28 -2.21 3.25
C HIS A 90 16.23 -1.10 3.19
N GLY A 91 15.93 -0.49 4.33
CA GLY A 91 15.20 0.76 4.34
C GLY A 91 15.95 1.84 3.53
N GLY A 92 15.24 2.82 3.05
CA GLY A 92 15.85 3.90 2.29
C GLY A 92 14.99 4.34 1.11
N VAL A 93 15.57 5.10 0.23
CA VAL A 93 14.91 5.57 -0.99
C VAL A 93 15.25 4.63 -2.14
N ASP A 94 14.25 4.27 -2.93
CA ASP A 94 14.45 3.64 -4.23
C ASP A 94 14.91 4.72 -5.22
N ASP A 95 16.18 4.72 -5.56
CA ASP A 95 16.81 5.78 -6.39
C ASP A 95 16.20 5.87 -7.79
N VAL A 96 15.66 4.77 -8.32
CA VAL A 96 15.07 4.74 -9.67
C VAL A 96 13.65 5.28 -9.67
N LEU A 97 12.84 4.92 -8.68
CA LEU A 97 11.42 5.25 -8.60
C LEU A 97 11.12 6.34 -7.56
N GLY A 98 12.03 6.56 -6.62
CA GLY A 98 11.91 7.56 -5.57
C GLY A 98 11.10 7.12 -4.35
N TYR A 99 10.54 5.91 -4.28
CA TYR A 99 9.80 5.43 -3.11
C TYR A 99 10.66 5.43 -1.85
N ARG A 100 10.11 5.89 -0.74
CA ARG A 100 10.66 5.59 0.61
C ARG A 100 10.20 4.20 1.01
N ILE A 101 11.13 3.30 1.24
CA ILE A 101 10.87 1.94 1.67
C ILE A 101 11.10 1.87 3.17
N VAL A 102 10.07 1.49 3.91
CA VAL A 102 10.08 1.28 5.36
C VAL A 102 9.86 -0.21 5.62
N PRO A 103 10.93 -1.00 5.81
CA PRO A 103 10.80 -2.40 6.20
C PRO A 103 10.04 -2.55 7.51
N ALA A 104 9.42 -3.71 7.73
CA ALA A 104 8.69 -3.99 8.97
C ALA A 104 9.56 -3.77 10.22
N SER A 105 10.83 -4.18 10.17
CA SER A 105 11.77 -3.96 11.28
C SER A 105 12.04 -2.49 11.56
N GLU A 106 12.12 -1.66 10.54
CA GLU A 106 12.26 -0.21 10.70
C GLU A 106 10.96 0.41 11.21
N PHE A 107 9.81 -0.01 10.68
CA PHE A 107 8.50 0.44 11.15
C PHE A 107 8.31 0.20 12.65
N HIS A 108 8.62 -1.01 13.14
CA HIS A 108 8.54 -1.33 14.57
C HIS A 108 9.52 -0.53 15.41
N ALA A 109 10.69 -0.20 14.89
CA ALA A 109 11.67 0.64 15.58
C ALA A 109 11.24 2.11 15.65
N LEU A 110 10.62 2.64 14.59
CA LEU A 110 10.12 4.02 14.53
C LEU A 110 8.86 4.20 15.40
N GLY A 111 7.97 3.21 15.36
CA GLY A 111 6.63 3.31 15.91
C GLY A 111 5.68 4.15 15.05
N VAL A 112 4.41 4.18 15.47
CA VAL A 112 3.33 4.83 14.72
C VAL A 112 3.58 6.34 14.55
N GLU A 113 3.88 7.04 15.63
CA GLU A 113 4.03 8.50 15.61
C GLU A 113 5.13 8.98 14.66
N SER A 114 6.31 8.35 14.73
CA SER A 114 7.44 8.74 13.86
C SER A 114 7.17 8.35 12.39
N THR A 115 6.48 7.24 12.17
CA THR A 115 6.07 6.84 10.82
C THR A 115 5.06 7.84 10.24
N VAL A 116 4.09 8.29 11.02
CA VAL A 116 3.13 9.32 10.60
C VAL A 116 3.85 10.63 10.27
N ALA A 117 4.79 11.06 11.11
CA ALA A 117 5.58 12.28 10.86
C ALA A 117 6.35 12.18 9.53
N LEU A 118 7.03 11.05 9.29
CA LEU A 118 7.73 10.77 8.03
C LEU A 118 6.78 10.83 6.82
N LEU A 119 5.60 10.20 6.93
CA LEU A 119 4.62 10.22 5.85
C LEU A 119 4.13 11.64 5.56
N ARG A 120 3.76 12.40 6.59
CA ARG A 120 3.25 13.76 6.43
C ARG A 120 4.28 14.69 5.82
N GLU A 121 5.54 14.62 6.25
CA GLU A 121 6.64 15.39 5.68
C GLU A 121 6.81 15.08 4.18
N ARG A 122 6.80 13.80 3.85
CA ARG A 122 7.04 13.35 2.49
C ARG A 122 5.89 13.65 1.53
N ILE A 123 4.66 13.46 1.97
CA ILE A 123 3.44 13.73 1.21
C ILE A 123 3.27 15.25 0.96
N GLY A 124 3.47 16.06 1.99
CA GLY A 124 3.22 17.50 1.93
C GLY A 124 1.77 17.81 1.51
N ASP A 125 1.60 18.52 0.42
CA ASP A 125 0.32 18.96 -0.14
C ASP A 125 -0.23 18.06 -1.27
N ALA A 126 0.44 16.95 -1.56
CA ALA A 126 0.03 16.07 -2.66
C ALA A 126 -1.32 15.41 -2.42
N PRO A 127 -2.10 15.11 -3.48
CA PRO A 127 -3.23 14.20 -3.37
C PRO A 127 -2.72 12.80 -2.96
N VAL A 128 -3.41 12.16 -2.01
CA VAL A 128 -2.98 10.90 -1.42
C VAL A 128 -3.91 9.77 -1.85
N TYR A 129 -3.35 8.65 -2.24
CA TYR A 129 -4.04 7.38 -2.36
C TYR A 129 -3.44 6.35 -1.40
N ILE A 130 -4.31 5.62 -0.69
CA ILE A 130 -3.90 4.61 0.28
C ILE A 130 -4.26 3.24 -0.28
N THR A 131 -3.29 2.33 -0.39
CA THR A 131 -3.53 0.93 -0.71
C THR A 131 -3.02 0.06 0.42
N PHE A 132 -3.84 -0.89 0.83
CA PHE A 132 -3.54 -1.77 1.95
C PHE A 132 -3.64 -3.24 1.51
N ASP A 133 -2.48 -3.87 1.32
CA ASP A 133 -2.41 -5.32 1.17
C ASP A 133 -2.51 -5.98 2.54
N PHE A 134 -3.37 -7.00 2.67
CA PHE A 134 -3.57 -7.68 3.94
C PHE A 134 -2.37 -8.43 4.45
N ASP A 135 -1.41 -8.73 3.61
CA ASP A 135 -0.18 -9.34 4.07
C ASP A 135 0.78 -8.35 4.78
N ALA A 136 0.49 -7.05 4.79
CA ALA A 136 1.14 -6.09 5.68
C ALA A 136 0.88 -6.40 7.16
N LEU A 137 -0.32 -6.92 7.47
CA LEU A 137 -0.66 -7.36 8.83
C LEU A 137 0.07 -8.65 9.19
N ASP A 138 0.24 -8.86 10.49
CA ASP A 138 0.72 -10.14 11.00
C ASP A 138 -0.23 -11.29 10.60
N SER A 139 0.32 -12.41 10.18
CA SER A 139 -0.46 -13.54 9.70
C SER A 139 -1.38 -14.15 10.75
N SER A 140 -1.11 -13.93 12.05
CA SER A 140 -2.00 -14.33 13.15
C SER A 140 -3.26 -13.48 13.23
N ILE A 141 -3.22 -12.27 12.67
CA ILE A 141 -4.34 -11.32 12.65
C ILE A 141 -5.13 -11.45 11.35
N ALA A 142 -4.44 -11.65 10.23
CA ALA A 142 -5.03 -11.73 8.90
C ALA A 142 -4.83 -13.10 8.24
N PRO A 143 -5.41 -14.18 8.78
CA PRO A 143 -5.23 -15.53 8.22
C PRO A 143 -5.84 -15.71 6.84
N GLY A 144 -6.75 -14.83 6.43
CA GLY A 144 -7.33 -14.80 5.09
C GLY A 144 -6.53 -13.98 4.07
N ALA A 145 -5.35 -13.49 4.41
CA ALA A 145 -4.49 -12.83 3.44
C ALA A 145 -4.02 -13.79 2.32
N ALA A 146 -3.79 -13.25 1.13
CA ALA A 146 -3.40 -14.05 -0.02
C ALA A 146 -2.04 -14.73 0.17
N ASN A 147 -1.06 -14.00 0.73
CA ASN A 147 0.23 -14.50 1.16
C ASN A 147 0.35 -14.39 2.68
N LEU A 148 0.78 -15.46 3.31
CA LEU A 148 1.10 -15.44 4.73
C LEU A 148 2.62 -15.34 4.86
N GLU A 149 3.13 -14.18 5.12
CA GLU A 149 4.56 -13.93 5.35
C GLU A 149 4.93 -14.35 6.78
N CYS A 150 4.81 -15.67 7.03
CA CYS A 150 5.18 -16.29 8.30
C CYS A 150 6.69 -16.27 8.49
N GLY A 151 7.14 -15.92 9.68
CA GLY A 151 8.58 -15.93 10.03
C GLY A 151 9.16 -14.53 10.22
N SER A 152 8.36 -13.49 10.01
CA SER A 152 8.68 -12.13 10.42
C SER A 152 7.41 -11.45 10.93
N THR A 153 7.55 -10.56 11.90
CA THR A 153 6.41 -9.87 12.53
C THR A 153 5.80 -8.87 11.56
N GLY A 154 4.50 -9.02 11.26
CA GLY A 154 3.71 -8.04 10.54
C GLY A 154 3.18 -6.93 11.45
N MET A 155 2.41 -6.00 10.90
CA MET A 155 1.75 -4.94 11.65
C MET A 155 0.60 -5.50 12.47
N THR A 156 0.35 -4.91 13.64
CA THR A 156 -0.89 -5.09 14.39
C THR A 156 -2.00 -4.22 13.83
N MET A 157 -3.27 -4.50 14.18
CA MET A 157 -4.38 -3.63 13.82
C MET A 157 -4.28 -2.25 14.45
N ASP A 158 -3.81 -2.14 15.70
CA ASP A 158 -3.62 -0.85 16.37
C ASP A 158 -2.56 0.00 15.67
N GLU A 159 -1.47 -0.60 15.22
CA GLU A 159 -0.45 0.10 14.44
C GLU A 159 -1.01 0.55 13.08
N ALA A 160 -1.68 -0.34 12.34
CA ALA A 160 -2.25 -0.01 11.03
C ALA A 160 -3.29 1.12 11.12
N THR A 161 -4.27 1.01 12.04
CA THR A 161 -5.28 2.05 12.25
C THR A 161 -4.67 3.33 12.83
N GLY A 162 -3.66 3.21 13.68
CA GLY A 162 -2.91 4.36 14.22
C GLY A 162 -2.24 5.17 13.11
N VAL A 163 -1.56 4.51 12.17
CA VAL A 163 -0.96 5.19 11.02
C VAL A 163 -2.04 5.82 10.15
N LEU A 164 -3.12 5.11 9.80
CA LEU A 164 -4.21 5.67 8.99
C LEU A 164 -4.80 6.93 9.62
N ARG A 165 -5.17 6.89 10.90
CA ARG A 165 -5.74 8.04 11.62
C ARG A 165 -4.77 9.21 11.72
N GLY A 166 -3.48 8.93 11.77
CA GLY A 166 -2.44 9.96 11.73
C GLY A 166 -2.36 10.73 10.41
N LEU A 167 -3.01 10.25 9.34
CA LEU A 167 -3.11 10.94 8.05
C LEU A 167 -4.30 11.91 7.96
N CYS A 168 -5.10 12.05 9.02
CA CYS A 168 -6.19 13.02 9.10
C CYS A 168 -5.71 14.44 8.76
N GLY A 169 -6.48 15.19 7.97
CA GLY A 169 -6.11 16.52 7.47
C GLY A 169 -5.25 16.52 6.20
N LEU A 170 -4.77 15.37 5.71
CA LEU A 170 -4.14 15.28 4.40
C LEU A 170 -5.18 15.20 3.27
N ASN A 171 -4.75 15.50 2.05
CA ASN A 171 -5.61 15.45 0.86
C ASN A 171 -5.84 14.00 0.38
N VAL A 172 -6.44 13.14 1.21
CA VAL A 172 -6.75 11.74 0.86
C VAL A 172 -7.89 11.70 -0.14
N ILE A 173 -7.60 11.25 -1.36
CA ILE A 173 -8.57 11.23 -2.47
C ILE A 173 -9.18 9.86 -2.75
N GLY A 174 -8.62 8.80 -2.17
CA GLY A 174 -9.10 7.42 -2.35
C GLY A 174 -8.26 6.43 -1.60
N GLY A 175 -8.73 5.19 -1.59
CA GLY A 175 -7.99 4.05 -1.04
C GLY A 175 -8.65 2.73 -1.38
N ASP A 176 -7.91 1.66 -1.23
CA ASP A 176 -8.39 0.28 -1.35
C ASP A 176 -7.77 -0.63 -0.29
N VAL A 177 -8.43 -1.76 -0.07
CA VAL A 177 -7.88 -2.91 0.67
C VAL A 177 -7.91 -4.13 -0.25
N VAL A 178 -6.83 -4.87 -0.31
CA VAL A 178 -6.63 -5.93 -1.31
C VAL A 178 -6.06 -7.20 -0.71
N CYS A 179 -6.02 -8.26 -1.53
CA CYS A 179 -5.41 -9.55 -1.18
C CYS A 179 -6.12 -10.31 -0.05
N LEU A 180 -7.40 -10.06 0.18
CA LEU A 180 -8.26 -10.87 1.03
C LEU A 180 -8.81 -12.06 0.25
N ILE A 181 -8.65 -13.27 0.77
CA ILE A 181 -9.24 -14.52 0.25
C ILE A 181 -10.27 -15.03 1.26
N PRO A 182 -11.57 -14.77 1.07
CA PRO A 182 -12.60 -15.12 2.04
C PRO A 182 -12.64 -16.61 2.40
N THR A 183 -12.33 -17.49 1.45
CA THR A 183 -12.31 -18.94 1.65
C THR A 183 -11.13 -19.45 2.49
N LYS A 184 -10.14 -18.60 2.75
CA LYS A 184 -9.01 -18.89 3.63
C LYS A 184 -9.14 -18.24 5.01
N ASP A 185 -10.11 -17.36 5.19
CA ASP A 185 -10.35 -16.71 6.48
C ASP A 185 -10.83 -17.73 7.52
N ASN A 186 -10.67 -17.38 8.78
CA ASN A 186 -11.13 -18.23 9.86
C ASN A 186 -12.69 -18.18 9.97
N PRO A 187 -13.31 -19.11 10.71
CA PRO A 187 -14.77 -19.15 10.85
C PRO A 187 -15.41 -17.87 11.39
N ASN A 188 -14.64 -17.02 12.07
CA ASN A 188 -15.08 -15.73 12.61
C ASN A 188 -14.90 -14.59 11.62
N ASN A 189 -14.39 -14.85 10.42
CA ASN A 189 -14.11 -13.84 9.38
C ASN A 189 -13.21 -12.69 9.87
N MET A 190 -12.17 -13.00 10.63
CA MET A 190 -11.29 -11.99 11.25
C MET A 190 -10.68 -11.06 10.22
N THR A 191 -10.17 -11.60 9.11
CA THR A 191 -9.56 -10.79 8.06
C THR A 191 -10.58 -9.89 7.37
N ALA A 192 -11.78 -10.39 7.12
CA ALA A 192 -12.88 -9.59 6.56
C ALA A 192 -13.33 -8.48 7.51
N MET A 193 -13.37 -8.73 8.81
CA MET A 193 -13.66 -7.70 9.82
C MET A 193 -12.56 -6.65 9.92
N ALA A 194 -11.30 -7.06 9.84
CA ALA A 194 -10.17 -6.14 9.76
C ALA A 194 -10.26 -5.26 8.50
N ALA A 195 -10.65 -5.85 7.35
CA ALA A 195 -10.87 -5.09 6.12
C ALA A 195 -11.92 -4.00 6.29
N ALA A 196 -13.06 -4.35 6.88
CA ALA A 196 -14.13 -3.40 7.12
C ALA A 196 -13.68 -2.24 8.02
N ALA A 197 -12.90 -2.53 9.07
CA ALA A 197 -12.37 -1.51 9.98
C ALA A 197 -11.42 -0.54 9.27
N LEU A 198 -10.46 -1.07 8.48
CA LEU A 198 -9.52 -0.24 7.70
C LEU A 198 -10.25 0.61 6.65
N MET A 199 -11.24 0.04 5.96
CA MET A 199 -12.05 0.78 4.98
C MET A 199 -12.85 1.91 5.63
N ILE A 200 -13.38 1.71 6.83
CA ILE A 200 -14.08 2.77 7.59
C ILE A 200 -13.13 3.93 7.91
N ASP A 201 -11.92 3.64 8.37
CA ASP A 201 -10.91 4.68 8.63
C ASP A 201 -10.53 5.41 7.32
N MET A 202 -10.37 4.71 6.20
CA MET A 202 -10.10 5.35 4.89
C MET A 202 -11.26 6.24 4.44
N VAL A 203 -12.51 5.79 4.59
CA VAL A 203 -13.71 6.60 4.27
C VAL A 203 -13.77 7.85 5.15
N ALA A 204 -13.44 7.73 6.43
CA ALA A 204 -13.38 8.87 7.34
C ALA A 204 -12.33 9.91 6.90
N LEU A 205 -11.14 9.47 6.44
CA LEU A 205 -10.12 10.36 5.91
C LEU A 205 -10.56 11.08 4.63
N ILE A 206 -11.27 10.39 3.74
CA ILE A 206 -11.83 11.01 2.53
C ILE A 206 -12.92 12.02 2.88
N ALA A 207 -13.77 11.69 3.86
CA ALA A 207 -14.82 12.58 4.33
C ALA A 207 -14.25 13.83 5.00
N ASP A 208 -13.23 13.70 5.83
CA ASP A 208 -12.51 14.82 6.46
C ASP A 208 -11.96 15.81 5.42
N ARG A 209 -11.30 15.28 4.37
CA ARG A 209 -10.85 16.11 3.24
C ARG A 209 -11.98 16.91 2.57
N ILE A 210 -13.15 16.28 2.40
CA ILE A 210 -14.29 16.94 1.75
C ILE A 210 -14.86 18.03 2.65
N GLY A 211 -14.93 17.81 3.96
CA GLY A 211 -15.44 18.76 4.94
C GLY A 211 -14.53 19.98 5.15
N ASN A 212 -13.24 19.84 4.83
CA ASN A 212 -12.24 20.91 4.99
C ASN A 212 -11.98 21.73 3.69
N ARG A 213 -12.75 21.51 2.63
CA ARG A 213 -12.75 22.27 1.38
C ARG A 213 -13.88 23.29 1.36
#